data_d6dfbc35ef7c3cc236152b9176f2f0ef
#
_entry.id   d6dfbc35ef7c3cc236152b9176f2f0ef
#
_cell.length_a   1.000
_cell.length_b   1.000
_cell.length_c   1.000
_cell.angle_alpha   90.00
_cell.angle_beta   90.00
_cell.angle_gamma   90.00
#
_symmetry.space_group_name_H-M   'P 1'
#
loop_
_entity.id
_entity.type
_entity.pdbx_description
1 polymer ?
#
loop_
_entity_poly.entity_id
_entity_poly.type
_entity_poly.pdbx_seq_one_letter_code
_entity_poly.pdbx_strand_id
1 'polypeptide(L)'
;MSYIAAEDVAKAKEMDLLTYLRNYEPQELVHVSGNTYCTREHDSLRISNGKWCWFSQGIGGRSALDYLIKVKGIPFTQAAEIILGREAEKPPVFYRQKERKHTELLMPELSETTEQVEKYLYSRGIHPVIIRHCVENKLLFESADYHNAMFVGYDKDGKARYGALRSTVSSYKSELTGSDKRFSFFLEGKPNAEHIRVFESAIDLLSFATLALLAGRDWKSETYLSLAGVFQTKRENVVPVALSRFLDEYPSVRKIHLHLDNDAVGRGAVKGIVGGLQGRYQVYDEPPSRGKDVNDELKIRVGLMRERKERERT
;
A
#
# COMPACT_ATOMS: atom_id res chain seq x y z
N MET A 1 1.59 -40.31 14.98
CA MET A 1 1.49 -38.83 14.86
C MET A 1 1.30 -38.29 16.25
N SER A 2 2.23 -37.44 16.74
CA SER A 2 2.09 -36.78 18.05
C SER A 2 0.89 -35.83 17.98
N TYR A 3 -0.09 -36.06 18.81
CA TYR A 3 -1.26 -35.19 18.96
C TYR A 3 -0.91 -34.08 19.94
N ILE A 4 -1.04 -32.84 19.53
CA ILE A 4 -0.90 -31.68 20.41
C ILE A 4 -2.29 -31.22 20.83
N ALA A 5 -2.50 -31.04 22.13
CA ALA A 5 -3.79 -30.58 22.66
C ALA A 5 -4.15 -29.19 22.13
N ALA A 6 -5.44 -28.92 21.96
CA ALA A 6 -5.92 -27.63 21.42
C ALA A 6 -5.47 -26.43 22.26
N GLU A 7 -5.36 -26.60 23.59
CA GLU A 7 -4.87 -25.61 24.55
C GLU A 7 -3.39 -25.28 24.30
N ASP A 8 -2.55 -26.27 24.06
CA ASP A 8 -1.13 -26.10 23.76
C ASP A 8 -0.93 -25.40 22.40
N VAL A 9 -1.76 -25.72 21.41
CA VAL A 9 -1.77 -25.02 20.13
C VAL A 9 -2.17 -23.54 20.31
N ALA A 10 -3.18 -23.25 21.15
CA ALA A 10 -3.58 -21.89 21.44
C ALA A 10 -2.45 -21.11 22.11
N LYS A 11 -1.81 -21.71 23.12
CA LYS A 11 -0.64 -21.16 23.81
C LYS A 11 0.52 -20.88 22.87
N ALA A 12 0.90 -21.84 22.02
CA ALA A 12 1.98 -21.64 21.03
C ALA A 12 1.67 -20.52 20.03
N LYS A 13 0.40 -20.22 19.75
CA LYS A 13 -0.03 -19.09 18.88
C LYS A 13 0.02 -17.73 19.54
N GLU A 14 0.08 -17.65 20.86
CA GLU A 14 0.16 -16.37 21.58
C GLU A 14 1.52 -15.70 21.42
N MET A 15 2.58 -16.49 21.17
CA MET A 15 3.91 -15.95 20.96
C MET A 15 4.03 -15.28 19.60
N ASP A 16 4.15 -13.96 19.57
CA ASP A 16 4.45 -13.20 18.36
C ASP A 16 5.94 -13.37 17.94
N LEU A 17 6.22 -13.12 16.66
CA LEU A 17 7.56 -13.35 16.12
C LEU A 17 8.63 -12.44 16.74
N LEU A 18 8.31 -11.19 17.10
CA LEU A 18 9.25 -10.28 17.72
C LEU A 18 9.68 -10.78 19.11
N THR A 19 8.70 -11.22 19.90
CA THR A 19 8.94 -11.85 21.23
C THR A 19 9.81 -13.09 21.08
N TYR A 20 9.47 -13.98 20.13
CA TYR A 20 10.25 -15.18 19.87
C TYR A 20 11.71 -14.88 19.51
N LEU A 21 11.93 -14.03 18.49
CA LEU A 21 13.31 -13.73 18.06
C LEU A 21 14.11 -13.02 19.15
N ARG A 22 13.53 -12.08 19.88
CA ARG A 22 14.26 -11.38 20.97
C ARG A 22 14.69 -12.31 22.10
N ASN A 23 13.87 -13.29 22.44
CA ASN A 23 14.14 -14.17 23.56
C ASN A 23 15.04 -15.36 23.16
N TYR A 24 14.90 -15.88 21.95
CA TYR A 24 15.51 -17.17 21.58
C TYR A 24 16.46 -17.12 20.39
N GLU A 25 16.30 -16.14 19.50
CA GLU A 25 17.14 -15.98 18.30
C GLU A 25 17.50 -14.50 18.05
N PRO A 26 18.08 -13.79 19.07
CA PRO A 26 18.33 -12.34 18.97
C PRO A 26 19.29 -11.98 17.82
N GLN A 27 20.18 -12.90 17.42
CA GLN A 27 21.10 -12.71 16.29
C GLN A 27 20.38 -12.59 14.94
N GLU A 28 19.16 -13.13 14.81
CA GLU A 28 18.35 -13.04 13.60
C GLU A 28 17.59 -11.70 13.50
N LEU A 29 17.48 -10.97 14.59
CA LEU A 29 16.67 -9.76 14.64
C LEU A 29 17.48 -8.52 14.26
N VAL A 30 17.08 -7.81 13.21
CA VAL A 30 17.69 -6.57 12.76
C VAL A 30 16.68 -5.43 12.88
N HIS A 31 17.06 -4.35 13.56
CA HIS A 31 16.25 -3.14 13.65
C HIS A 31 16.31 -2.36 12.33
N VAL A 32 15.16 -1.95 11.82
CA VAL A 32 15.06 -1.19 10.55
C VAL A 32 14.73 0.27 10.84
N SER A 33 13.61 0.55 11.49
CA SER A 33 13.21 1.91 11.88
C SER A 33 12.05 1.88 12.87
N GLY A 34 12.00 2.78 13.82
CA GLY A 34 10.91 2.88 14.81
C GLY A 34 10.62 1.52 15.47
N ASN A 35 9.43 0.97 15.29
CA ASN A 35 9.04 -0.36 15.79
C ASN A 35 9.07 -1.44 14.70
N THR A 36 9.81 -1.22 13.63
CA THR A 36 9.93 -2.16 12.52
C THR A 36 11.27 -2.87 12.56
N TYR A 37 11.22 -4.18 12.45
CA TYR A 37 12.37 -5.09 12.43
C TYR A 37 12.30 -5.95 11.16
N CYS A 38 13.42 -6.61 10.83
CA CYS A 38 13.49 -7.68 9.84
C CYS A 38 14.32 -8.84 10.38
N THR A 39 14.31 -9.97 9.68
CA THR A 39 15.26 -11.04 9.94
C THR A 39 16.54 -10.82 9.16
N ARG A 40 17.67 -11.30 9.69
CA ARG A 40 18.98 -11.20 9.03
C ARG A 40 19.01 -11.96 7.71
N GLU A 41 18.39 -13.13 7.65
CA GLU A 41 18.30 -13.95 6.43
C GLU A 41 17.40 -13.32 5.36
N HIS A 42 16.36 -12.58 5.77
CA HIS A 42 15.34 -12.05 4.86
C HIS A 42 15.05 -10.58 5.15
N ASP A 43 15.75 -9.69 4.50
CA ASP A 43 15.59 -8.24 4.65
C ASP A 43 14.20 -7.71 4.24
N SER A 44 13.52 -8.42 3.34
CA SER A 44 12.13 -8.13 2.93
C SER A 44 11.06 -8.70 3.87
N LEU A 45 11.46 -9.51 4.88
CA LEU A 45 10.55 -9.95 5.95
C LEU A 45 10.48 -8.86 7.02
N ARG A 46 9.37 -8.16 7.11
CA ARG A 46 9.14 -7.09 8.09
C ARG A 46 8.30 -7.58 9.25
N ILE A 47 8.71 -7.18 10.46
CA ILE A 47 8.04 -7.49 11.73
C ILE A 47 7.63 -6.15 12.35
N SER A 48 6.34 -5.95 12.55
CA SER A 48 5.81 -4.72 13.15
C SER A 48 4.41 -4.96 13.73
N ASN A 49 4.11 -4.33 14.87
CA ASN A 49 2.78 -4.36 15.49
C ASN A 49 2.20 -5.77 15.72
N GLY A 50 3.05 -6.69 16.25
CA GLY A 50 2.62 -8.07 16.53
C GLY A 50 2.31 -8.91 15.29
N LYS A 51 2.75 -8.46 14.11
CA LYS A 51 2.57 -9.14 12.83
C LYS A 51 3.89 -9.18 12.09
N TRP A 52 4.00 -10.11 11.16
CA TRP A 52 5.11 -10.15 10.22
C TRP A 52 4.60 -10.41 8.80
N CYS A 53 5.34 -9.90 7.82
CA CYS A 53 5.08 -10.11 6.40
C CYS A 53 6.38 -10.22 5.64
N TRP A 54 6.53 -11.27 4.86
CA TRP A 54 7.64 -11.46 3.93
C TRP A 54 7.20 -10.99 2.54
N PHE A 55 7.52 -9.75 2.23
CA PHE A 55 6.98 -9.06 1.05
C PHE A 55 7.37 -9.73 -0.27
N SER A 56 8.60 -10.23 -0.39
CA SER A 56 9.06 -10.89 -1.63
C SER A 56 8.37 -12.22 -1.90
N GLN A 57 7.83 -12.89 -0.85
CA GLN A 57 7.14 -14.18 -0.98
C GLN A 57 5.61 -14.06 -0.81
N GLY A 58 5.09 -12.88 -0.46
CA GLY A 58 3.66 -12.68 -0.26
C GLY A 58 3.06 -13.47 0.91
N ILE A 59 3.87 -13.89 1.88
CA ILE A 59 3.43 -14.66 3.05
C ILE A 59 3.57 -13.85 4.34
N GLY A 60 2.77 -14.20 5.35
CA GLY A 60 2.83 -13.51 6.62
C GLY A 60 2.08 -14.24 7.74
N GLY A 61 2.14 -13.67 8.94
CA GLY A 61 1.50 -14.26 10.11
C GLY A 61 1.44 -13.31 11.31
N ARG A 62 0.87 -13.81 12.40
CA ARG A 62 0.78 -13.10 13.68
C ARG A 62 1.58 -13.76 14.80
N SER A 63 2.00 -15.00 14.60
CA SER A 63 2.69 -15.80 15.62
C SER A 63 4.06 -16.26 15.14
N ALA A 64 4.91 -16.62 16.08
CA ALA A 64 6.15 -17.34 15.81
C ALA A 64 5.89 -18.71 15.19
N LEU A 65 4.77 -19.36 15.58
CA LEU A 65 4.33 -20.63 14.99
C LEU A 65 4.14 -20.51 13.48
N ASP A 66 3.47 -19.45 13.02
CA ASP A 66 3.31 -19.15 11.60
C ASP A 66 4.66 -19.00 10.88
N TYR A 67 5.64 -18.36 11.53
CA TYR A 67 6.98 -18.16 10.98
C TYR A 67 7.76 -19.48 10.84
N LEU A 68 7.79 -20.29 11.89
CA LEU A 68 8.46 -21.58 11.87
C LEU A 68 7.90 -22.50 10.78
N ILE A 69 6.59 -22.48 10.57
CA ILE A 69 5.94 -23.30 9.54
C ILE A 69 6.17 -22.74 8.13
N LYS A 70 5.88 -21.45 7.92
CA LYS A 70 5.81 -20.86 6.58
C LYS A 70 7.14 -20.40 6.03
N VAL A 71 8.08 -20.00 6.90
CA VAL A 71 9.40 -19.48 6.52
C VAL A 71 10.49 -20.53 6.72
N LYS A 72 10.51 -21.17 7.89
CA LYS A 72 11.52 -22.20 8.20
C LYS A 72 11.13 -23.60 7.70
N GLY A 73 9.90 -23.80 7.20
CA GLY A 73 9.43 -25.09 6.65
C GLY A 73 9.26 -26.19 7.68
N ILE A 74 9.19 -25.86 8.97
CA ILE A 74 9.10 -26.85 10.05
C ILE A 74 7.66 -27.40 10.11
N PRO A 75 7.45 -28.73 10.21
CA PRO A 75 6.13 -29.31 10.37
C PRO A 75 5.39 -28.75 11.60
N PHE A 76 4.07 -28.58 11.50
CA PHE A 76 3.24 -27.95 12.54
C PHE A 76 3.47 -28.48 13.96
N THR A 77 3.48 -29.81 14.12
CA THR A 77 3.68 -30.45 15.43
C THR A 77 5.04 -30.12 16.02
N GLN A 78 6.10 -30.24 15.22
CA GLN A 78 7.46 -29.91 15.63
C GLN A 78 7.64 -28.42 15.93
N ALA A 79 7.02 -27.53 15.16
CA ALA A 79 7.07 -26.10 15.40
C ALA A 79 6.38 -25.70 16.72
N ALA A 80 5.25 -26.34 17.04
CA ALA A 80 4.55 -26.15 18.30
C ALA A 80 5.37 -26.68 19.49
N GLU A 81 5.95 -27.86 19.38
CA GLU A 81 6.85 -28.44 20.40
C GLU A 81 8.08 -27.55 20.67
N ILE A 82 8.68 -26.96 19.64
CA ILE A 82 9.79 -26.02 19.78
C ILE A 82 9.39 -24.80 20.62
N ILE A 83 8.23 -24.20 20.36
CA ILE A 83 7.77 -23.02 21.09
C ILE A 83 7.46 -23.38 22.55
N LEU A 84 6.69 -24.45 22.77
CA LEU A 84 6.30 -24.89 24.11
C LEU A 84 7.49 -25.36 24.94
N GLY A 85 8.44 -26.06 24.32
CA GLY A 85 9.68 -26.49 24.98
C GLY A 85 10.53 -25.28 25.40
N ARG A 86 10.70 -24.30 24.54
CA ARG A 86 11.45 -23.06 24.87
C ARG A 86 10.77 -22.22 25.96
N GLU A 87 9.42 -22.16 25.96
CA GLU A 87 8.67 -21.50 27.04
C GLU A 87 8.87 -22.20 28.40
N ALA A 88 8.92 -23.53 28.42
CA ALA A 88 9.14 -24.30 29.62
C ALA A 88 10.59 -24.10 30.18
N GLU A 89 11.58 -24.05 29.30
CA GLU A 89 12.99 -23.81 29.68
C GLU A 89 13.23 -22.37 30.15
N LYS A 90 12.70 -21.39 29.44
CA LYS A 90 12.86 -19.97 29.72
C LYS A 90 11.58 -19.21 29.36
N PRO A 91 10.74 -18.83 30.35
CA PRO A 91 9.54 -18.05 30.10
C PRO A 91 9.83 -16.79 29.28
N PRO A 92 9.07 -16.53 28.18
CA PRO A 92 9.33 -15.39 27.33
C PRO A 92 8.94 -14.08 28.01
N VAL A 93 9.69 -13.03 27.75
CA VAL A 93 9.29 -11.66 28.07
C VAL A 93 8.52 -11.13 26.86
N PHE A 94 7.20 -10.95 27.03
CA PHE A 94 6.36 -10.41 25.96
C PHE A 94 6.60 -8.92 25.79
N TYR A 95 7.08 -8.56 24.60
CA TYR A 95 7.28 -7.17 24.20
C TYR A 95 5.97 -6.63 23.60
N ARG A 96 4.96 -6.32 24.47
CA ARG A 96 3.76 -5.67 24.01
C ARG A 96 4.11 -4.36 23.34
N GLN A 97 3.94 -4.30 22.04
CA GLN A 97 3.94 -3.02 21.35
C GLN A 97 2.71 -2.24 21.85
N LYS A 98 2.95 -1.01 22.31
CA LYS A 98 1.82 -0.11 22.62
C LYS A 98 0.94 -0.06 21.37
N GLU A 99 -0.34 -0.39 21.52
CA GLU A 99 -1.33 -0.11 20.48
C GLU A 99 -1.10 1.35 20.06
N ARG A 100 -0.84 1.55 18.78
CA ARG A 100 -0.79 2.92 18.27
C ARG A 100 -2.20 3.48 18.48
N LYS A 101 -2.38 4.29 19.52
CA LYS A 101 -3.45 5.29 19.51
C LYS A 101 -3.33 5.97 18.14
N HIS A 102 -4.45 6.20 17.46
CA HIS A 102 -4.47 6.97 16.21
C HIS A 102 -3.66 8.24 16.45
N THR A 103 -2.39 8.19 16.08
CA THR A 103 -1.50 9.35 16.13
C THR A 103 -1.96 10.26 15.02
N GLU A 104 -2.04 11.54 15.30
CA GLU A 104 -2.24 12.56 14.27
C GLU A 104 -1.19 12.38 13.17
N LEU A 105 -1.57 12.73 11.95
CA LEU A 105 -0.64 12.72 10.83
C LEU A 105 0.51 13.68 11.16
N LEU A 106 1.74 13.18 11.17
CA LEU A 106 2.94 13.97 11.39
C LEU A 106 3.45 14.44 10.02
N MET A 107 3.13 15.70 9.69
CA MET A 107 3.68 16.34 8.50
C MET A 107 5.13 16.73 8.77
N PRO A 108 6.08 16.41 7.86
CA PRO A 108 7.44 16.95 7.95
C PRO A 108 7.44 18.46 7.67
N GLU A 109 8.58 19.09 7.91
CA GLU A 109 8.79 20.48 7.48
C GLU A 109 8.64 20.59 5.96
N LEU A 110 7.93 21.61 5.52
CA LEU A 110 7.66 21.86 4.11
C LEU A 110 8.72 22.77 3.50
N SER A 111 9.11 22.48 2.27
CA SER A 111 9.94 23.39 1.47
C SER A 111 9.15 24.67 1.15
N GLU A 112 9.87 25.79 1.00
CA GLU A 112 9.27 27.06 0.57
C GLU A 112 8.77 27.01 -0.88
N THR A 113 9.30 26.09 -1.68
CA THR A 113 8.94 25.90 -3.09
C THR A 113 8.59 24.46 -3.38
N THR A 114 7.97 24.19 -4.54
CA THR A 114 7.66 22.84 -5.05
C THR A 114 8.46 22.47 -6.31
N GLU A 115 9.53 23.24 -6.59
CA GLU A 115 10.25 23.11 -7.87
C GLU A 115 10.82 21.73 -8.16
N GLN A 116 11.40 21.04 -7.17
CA GLN A 116 11.99 19.72 -7.38
C GLN A 116 10.90 18.69 -7.64
N VAL A 117 9.81 18.80 -6.92
CA VAL A 117 8.65 17.92 -7.08
C VAL A 117 7.97 18.14 -8.43
N GLU A 118 7.82 19.39 -8.86
CA GLU A 118 7.27 19.72 -10.19
C GLU A 118 8.15 19.17 -11.30
N LYS A 119 9.48 19.37 -11.23
CA LYS A 119 10.46 18.80 -12.18
C LYS A 119 10.38 17.28 -12.21
N TYR A 120 10.30 16.64 -11.04
CA TYR A 120 10.17 15.19 -10.95
C TYR A 120 8.89 14.69 -11.62
N LEU A 121 7.73 15.28 -11.31
CA LEU A 121 6.46 14.85 -11.89
C LEU A 121 6.40 15.14 -13.40
N TYR A 122 6.96 16.27 -13.84
CA TYR A 122 7.10 16.58 -15.24
C TYR A 122 7.98 15.55 -15.97
N SER A 123 9.10 15.12 -15.37
CA SER A 123 9.94 14.06 -15.92
C SER A 123 9.22 12.70 -16.04
N ARG A 124 8.15 12.51 -15.30
CA ARG A 124 7.26 11.34 -15.39
C ARG A 124 6.14 11.52 -16.43
N GLY A 125 6.14 12.63 -17.16
CA GLY A 125 5.16 12.94 -18.19
C GLY A 125 3.89 13.63 -17.70
N ILE A 126 3.76 13.89 -16.40
CA ILE A 126 2.55 14.53 -15.84
C ILE A 126 2.50 15.99 -16.29
N HIS A 127 1.34 16.39 -16.80
CA HIS A 127 1.16 17.72 -17.41
C HIS A 127 1.19 18.84 -16.34
N PRO A 128 1.87 19.98 -16.60
CA PRO A 128 2.01 21.09 -15.64
C PRO A 128 0.68 21.62 -15.09
N VAL A 129 -0.39 21.62 -15.88
CA VAL A 129 -1.74 22.03 -15.43
C VAL A 129 -2.25 21.14 -14.29
N ILE A 130 -2.01 19.82 -14.36
CA ILE A 130 -2.41 18.87 -13.33
C ILE A 130 -1.55 19.08 -12.07
N ILE A 131 -0.24 19.23 -12.24
CA ILE A 131 0.69 19.47 -11.12
C ILE A 131 0.31 20.73 -10.38
N ARG A 132 0.14 21.83 -11.10
CA ARG A 132 -0.24 23.14 -10.54
C ARG A 132 -1.57 23.05 -9.78
N HIS A 133 -2.57 22.38 -10.34
CA HIS A 133 -3.84 22.16 -9.65
C HIS A 133 -3.64 21.48 -8.29
N CYS A 134 -2.78 20.45 -8.21
CA CYS A 134 -2.52 19.77 -6.94
C CYS A 134 -1.78 20.65 -5.94
N VAL A 135 -0.84 21.49 -6.39
CA VAL A 135 -0.11 22.44 -5.53
C VAL A 135 -1.06 23.53 -5.00
N GLU A 136 -1.84 24.15 -5.87
CA GLU A 136 -2.79 25.24 -5.52
C GLU A 136 -3.87 24.75 -4.53
N ASN A 137 -4.32 23.50 -4.67
CA ASN A 137 -5.32 22.88 -3.79
C ASN A 137 -4.70 22.16 -2.57
N LYS A 138 -3.41 22.36 -2.29
CA LYS A 138 -2.71 21.77 -1.14
C LYS A 138 -2.78 20.24 -1.09
N LEU A 139 -2.86 19.59 -2.24
CA LEU A 139 -2.85 18.14 -2.38
C LEU A 139 -1.44 17.58 -2.59
N LEU A 140 -0.51 18.44 -3.03
CA LEU A 140 0.88 18.12 -3.33
C LEU A 140 1.79 19.12 -2.66
N PHE A 141 2.80 18.62 -1.93
CA PHE A 141 3.82 19.42 -1.25
C PHE A 141 5.21 18.86 -1.54
N GLU A 142 6.22 19.65 -1.20
CA GLU A 142 7.62 19.24 -1.18
C GLU A 142 8.11 19.26 0.28
N SER A 143 8.79 18.19 0.73
CA SER A 143 9.43 18.19 2.04
C SER A 143 10.70 19.02 2.02
N ALA A 144 11.01 19.76 3.10
CA ALA A 144 12.25 20.51 3.23
C ALA A 144 13.46 19.57 3.20
N ASP A 145 13.37 18.44 3.92
CA ASP A 145 14.37 17.38 3.86
C ASP A 145 14.19 16.54 2.59
N TYR A 146 15.28 16.36 1.83
CA TYR A 146 15.36 15.49 0.66
C TYR A 146 14.43 15.83 -0.51
N HIS A 147 13.66 16.93 -0.47
CA HIS A 147 12.79 17.39 -1.54
C HIS A 147 11.86 16.30 -2.09
N ASN A 148 11.30 15.49 -1.20
CA ASN A 148 10.38 14.42 -1.58
C ASN A 148 9.00 14.95 -1.95
N ALA A 149 8.36 14.34 -2.95
CA ALA A 149 6.96 14.61 -3.26
C ALA A 149 6.05 14.01 -2.19
N MET A 150 5.15 14.83 -1.64
CA MET A 150 4.16 14.43 -0.66
C MET A 150 2.75 14.61 -1.22
N PHE A 151 2.03 13.49 -1.36
CA PHE A 151 0.63 13.45 -1.79
C PHE A 151 -0.24 13.34 -0.55
N VAL A 152 -1.07 14.34 -0.29
CA VAL A 152 -1.85 14.47 0.95
C VAL A 152 -3.32 14.18 0.69
N GLY A 153 -3.92 13.40 1.57
CA GLY A 153 -5.34 13.12 1.58
C GLY A 153 -6.01 13.70 2.83
N TYR A 154 -7.21 14.21 2.66
CA TYR A 154 -7.96 14.96 3.66
C TYR A 154 -9.26 14.26 4.03
N ASP A 155 -9.77 14.55 5.23
CA ASP A 155 -11.16 14.26 5.57
C ASP A 155 -12.08 15.41 5.11
N LYS A 156 -13.39 15.23 5.30
CA LYS A 156 -14.43 16.20 4.91
C LYS A 156 -14.32 17.55 5.63
N ASP A 157 -13.62 17.57 6.76
CA ASP A 157 -13.43 18.80 7.56
C ASP A 157 -12.14 19.53 7.13
N GLY A 158 -11.48 19.06 6.07
CA GLY A 158 -10.23 19.63 5.55
C GLY A 158 -8.99 19.33 6.39
N LYS A 159 -9.07 18.36 7.32
CA LYS A 159 -7.92 17.93 8.12
C LYS A 159 -7.12 16.87 7.34
N ALA A 160 -5.80 17.08 7.23
CA ALA A 160 -4.91 16.11 6.61
C ALA A 160 -4.87 14.79 7.46
N ARG A 161 -5.14 13.66 6.82
CA ARG A 161 -5.25 12.35 7.46
C ARG A 161 -4.32 11.30 6.85
N TYR A 162 -3.82 11.55 5.65
CA TYR A 162 -2.96 10.64 4.92
C TYR A 162 -1.87 11.43 4.20
N GLY A 163 -0.67 10.86 4.13
CA GLY A 163 0.42 11.39 3.32
C GLY A 163 1.27 10.27 2.74
N ALA A 164 1.38 10.23 1.41
CA ALA A 164 2.31 9.37 0.69
C ALA A 164 3.55 10.17 0.32
N LEU A 165 4.72 9.62 0.62
CA LEU A 165 6.02 10.21 0.36
C LEU A 165 6.70 9.46 -0.79
N ARG A 166 7.20 10.20 -1.77
CA ARG A 166 7.93 9.66 -2.92
C ARG A 166 9.21 10.45 -3.14
N SER A 167 10.34 9.77 -3.11
CA SER A 167 11.62 10.39 -3.45
C SER A 167 11.64 10.88 -4.89
N THR A 168 12.17 12.09 -5.08
CA THR A 168 12.38 12.68 -6.41
C THR A 168 13.64 12.18 -7.08
N VAL A 169 14.56 11.54 -6.34
CA VAL A 169 15.89 11.11 -6.82
C VAL A 169 16.15 9.61 -6.70
N SER A 170 15.25 8.86 -6.05
CA SER A 170 15.42 7.42 -5.85
C SER A 170 14.10 6.65 -5.95
N SER A 171 14.14 5.33 -5.79
CA SER A 171 12.95 4.48 -5.71
C SER A 171 12.26 4.49 -4.34
N TYR A 172 12.76 5.26 -3.36
CA TYR A 172 12.20 5.30 -2.01
C TYR A 172 10.76 5.82 -2.02
N LYS A 173 9.92 5.11 -1.29
CA LYS A 173 8.52 5.44 -1.05
C LYS A 173 8.14 5.04 0.37
N SER A 174 7.36 5.88 1.04
CA SER A 174 6.81 5.58 2.36
C SER A 174 5.49 6.31 2.59
N GLU A 175 4.86 6.02 3.71
CA GLU A 175 3.72 6.79 4.21
C GLU A 175 4.19 7.59 5.42
N LEU A 176 3.62 8.78 5.61
CA LEU A 176 3.90 9.61 6.77
C LEU A 176 3.39 8.91 8.04
N THR A 177 4.08 9.12 9.15
CA THR A 177 3.66 8.59 10.45
C THR A 177 2.28 9.13 10.80
N GLY A 178 1.37 8.27 11.23
CA GLY A 178 -0.01 8.63 11.54
C GLY A 178 -0.96 8.60 10.35
N SER A 179 -0.48 8.25 9.15
CA SER A 179 -1.34 8.11 7.96
C SER A 179 -2.47 7.11 8.16
N ASP A 180 -3.66 7.51 7.74
CA ASP A 180 -4.85 6.68 7.68
C ASP A 180 -5.26 6.48 6.20
N LYS A 181 -5.04 5.28 5.68
CA LYS A 181 -5.32 4.94 4.28
C LYS A 181 -6.78 5.14 3.85
N ARG A 182 -7.70 5.20 4.79
CA ARG A 182 -9.11 5.52 4.49
C ARG A 182 -9.26 6.87 3.79
N PHE A 183 -8.33 7.79 4.05
CA PHE A 183 -8.30 9.15 3.51
C PHE A 183 -7.18 9.30 2.47
N SER A 184 -6.94 8.29 1.65
CA SER A 184 -5.89 8.35 0.64
C SER A 184 -6.09 9.50 -0.35
N PHE A 185 -5.04 9.79 -1.11
CA PHE A 185 -5.04 10.86 -2.10
C PHE A 185 -6.15 10.68 -3.13
N PHE A 186 -6.94 11.72 -3.39
CA PHE A 186 -7.97 11.72 -4.42
C PHE A 186 -8.10 13.11 -5.08
N LEU A 187 -8.63 13.14 -6.30
CA LEU A 187 -9.06 14.35 -6.98
C LEU A 187 -10.57 14.32 -7.11
N GLU A 188 -11.21 15.34 -6.56
CA GLU A 188 -12.65 15.48 -6.63
C GLU A 188 -13.07 15.97 -8.01
N GLY A 189 -14.07 15.29 -8.59
CA GLY A 189 -14.72 15.68 -9.83
C GLY A 189 -15.96 16.54 -9.61
N LYS A 190 -16.90 16.47 -10.55
CA LYS A 190 -18.18 17.16 -10.40
C LYS A 190 -19.00 16.62 -9.23
N PRO A 191 -19.73 17.47 -8.50
CA PRO A 191 -20.62 17.01 -7.44
C PRO A 191 -21.59 15.92 -7.92
N ASN A 192 -21.86 14.94 -7.06
CA ASN A 192 -22.76 13.81 -7.35
C ASN A 192 -22.36 12.96 -8.57
N ALA A 193 -21.08 12.88 -8.90
CA ALA A 193 -20.59 12.00 -9.95
C ALA A 193 -20.99 10.55 -9.66
N GLU A 194 -21.58 9.87 -10.67
CA GLU A 194 -21.95 8.46 -10.57
C GLU A 194 -20.76 7.51 -10.83
N HIS A 195 -19.66 8.04 -11.31
CA HIS A 195 -18.46 7.32 -11.72
C HIS A 195 -17.28 7.68 -10.85
N ILE A 196 -16.47 6.68 -10.50
CA ILE A 196 -15.15 6.86 -9.88
C ILE A 196 -14.10 6.06 -10.64
N ARG A 197 -12.91 6.64 -10.82
CA ARG A 197 -11.73 5.98 -11.35
C ARG A 197 -10.74 5.69 -10.23
N VAL A 198 -10.28 4.45 -10.15
CA VAL A 198 -9.49 3.94 -9.03
C VAL A 198 -8.13 3.49 -9.51
N PHE A 199 -7.08 3.94 -8.82
CA PHE A 199 -5.68 3.73 -9.17
C PHE A 199 -4.90 3.15 -7.99
N GLU A 200 -3.78 2.47 -8.27
CA GLU A 200 -2.93 1.97 -7.20
C GLU A 200 -2.22 3.11 -6.46
N SER A 201 -1.71 4.11 -7.18
CA SER A 201 -0.94 5.21 -6.60
C SER A 201 -1.43 6.59 -7.07
N ALA A 202 -1.01 7.64 -6.35
CA ALA A 202 -1.26 9.03 -6.73
C ALA A 202 -0.62 9.38 -8.10
N ILE A 203 0.56 8.82 -8.43
CA ILE A 203 1.23 9.06 -9.70
C ILE A 203 0.43 8.47 -10.87
N ASP A 204 -0.14 7.28 -10.73
CA ASP A 204 -1.00 6.68 -11.76
C ASP A 204 -2.27 7.49 -11.97
N LEU A 205 -2.86 7.96 -10.88
CA LEU A 205 -4.01 8.86 -10.90
C LEU A 205 -3.70 10.14 -11.68
N LEU A 206 -2.60 10.84 -11.38
CA LEU A 206 -2.19 12.07 -12.08
C LEU A 206 -1.83 11.78 -13.54
N SER A 207 -1.28 10.60 -13.83
CA SER A 207 -0.99 10.14 -15.18
C SER A 207 -2.26 9.98 -16.00
N PHE A 208 -3.30 9.38 -15.43
CA PHE A 208 -4.58 9.23 -16.10
C PHE A 208 -5.27 10.59 -16.34
N ALA A 209 -5.25 11.49 -15.36
CA ALA A 209 -5.77 12.85 -15.51
C ALA A 209 -5.04 13.57 -16.67
N THR A 210 -3.71 13.36 -16.80
CA THR A 210 -2.91 13.89 -17.92
C THR A 210 -3.33 13.25 -19.25
N LEU A 211 -3.51 11.93 -19.31
CA LEU A 211 -4.00 11.25 -20.53
C LEU A 211 -5.37 11.75 -20.95
N ALA A 212 -6.28 12.01 -19.99
CA ALA A 212 -7.57 12.60 -20.25
C ALA A 212 -7.46 14.01 -20.85
N LEU A 213 -6.60 14.86 -20.26
CA LEU A 213 -6.32 16.20 -20.78
C LEU A 213 -5.74 16.16 -22.20
N LEU A 214 -4.75 15.31 -22.47
CA LEU A 214 -4.14 15.15 -23.79
C LEU A 214 -5.10 14.59 -24.85
N ALA A 215 -6.14 13.90 -24.42
CA ALA A 215 -7.23 13.43 -25.27
C ALA A 215 -8.36 14.48 -25.46
N GLY A 216 -8.19 15.70 -24.97
CA GLY A 216 -9.19 16.77 -25.05
C GLY A 216 -10.41 16.56 -24.13
N ARG A 217 -10.32 15.66 -23.15
CA ARG A 217 -11.39 15.42 -22.17
C ARG A 217 -11.26 16.36 -20.98
N ASP A 218 -12.39 16.75 -20.41
CA ASP A 218 -12.41 17.52 -19.16
C ASP A 218 -12.04 16.59 -17.97
N TRP A 219 -10.76 16.55 -17.63
CA TRP A 219 -10.26 15.72 -16.55
C TRP A 219 -10.86 16.07 -15.17
N LYS A 220 -11.38 17.29 -14.98
CA LYS A 220 -12.06 17.73 -13.74
C LYS A 220 -13.51 17.22 -13.66
N SER A 221 -14.02 16.58 -14.68
CA SER A 221 -15.41 16.08 -14.70
C SER A 221 -15.60 14.77 -13.94
N GLU A 222 -14.53 14.02 -13.71
CA GLU A 222 -14.56 12.71 -13.07
C GLU A 222 -13.81 12.74 -11.74
N THR A 223 -14.19 11.86 -10.82
CA THR A 223 -13.49 11.66 -9.54
C THR A 223 -12.46 10.56 -9.66
N TYR A 224 -11.27 10.78 -9.10
CA TYR A 224 -10.13 9.87 -9.13
C TYR A 224 -9.69 9.54 -7.71
N LEU A 225 -9.51 8.26 -7.38
CA LEU A 225 -9.08 7.79 -6.06
C LEU A 225 -7.83 6.92 -6.16
N SER A 226 -6.83 7.22 -5.35
CA SER A 226 -5.70 6.32 -5.12
C SER A 226 -6.01 5.34 -3.98
N LEU A 227 -5.61 4.08 -4.14
CA LEU A 227 -5.75 3.06 -3.09
C LEU A 227 -4.60 3.10 -2.06
N ALA A 228 -3.62 3.98 -2.24
CA ALA A 228 -2.41 4.00 -1.41
C ALA A 228 -1.63 2.66 -1.43
N GLY A 229 -1.56 2.06 -2.61
CA GLY A 229 -1.01 0.73 -2.86
C GLY A 229 -2.02 -0.39 -2.62
N VAL A 230 -1.79 -1.49 -3.31
CA VAL A 230 -2.53 -2.75 -3.14
C VAL A 230 -1.57 -3.84 -2.68
N PHE A 231 -2.12 -4.92 -2.13
CA PHE A 231 -1.35 -6.08 -1.72
C PHE A 231 -2.09 -7.36 -2.09
N GLN A 232 -1.32 -8.39 -2.39
CA GLN A 232 -1.91 -9.70 -2.63
C GLN A 232 -2.48 -10.25 -1.33
N THR A 233 -3.77 -10.51 -1.29
CA THR A 233 -4.44 -11.11 -0.14
C THR A 233 -4.84 -12.55 -0.46
N LYS A 234 -4.75 -13.42 0.56
CA LYS A 234 -5.30 -14.77 0.48
C LYS A 234 -6.81 -14.81 0.75
N ARG A 235 -7.38 -13.70 1.22
CA ARG A 235 -8.82 -13.58 1.44
C ARG A 235 -9.49 -13.18 0.13
N GLU A 236 -10.56 -13.85 -0.18
CA GLU A 236 -11.45 -13.47 -1.27
C GLU A 236 -12.28 -12.24 -0.89
N ASN A 237 -12.73 -11.50 -1.89
CA ASN A 237 -13.68 -10.38 -1.73
C ASN A 237 -13.19 -9.25 -0.80
N VAL A 238 -11.92 -8.87 -0.89
CA VAL A 238 -11.34 -7.78 -0.10
C VAL A 238 -11.44 -6.46 -0.85
N VAL A 239 -12.20 -5.53 -0.32
CA VAL A 239 -12.25 -4.14 -0.79
C VAL A 239 -11.24 -3.31 -0.02
N PRO A 240 -10.33 -2.55 -0.69
CA PRO A 240 -9.40 -1.65 0.01
C PRO A 240 -10.13 -0.61 0.85
N VAL A 241 -9.57 -0.29 2.02
CA VAL A 241 -10.22 0.61 3.01
C VAL A 241 -10.48 2.01 2.46
N ALA A 242 -9.61 2.51 1.56
CA ALA A 242 -9.81 3.78 0.87
C ALA A 242 -11.07 3.78 0.02
N LEU A 243 -11.24 2.72 -0.79
CA LEU A 243 -12.43 2.59 -1.66
C LEU A 243 -13.69 2.36 -0.83
N SER A 244 -13.64 1.48 0.19
CA SER A 244 -14.80 1.23 1.06
C SER A 244 -15.30 2.52 1.71
N ARG A 245 -14.40 3.26 2.38
CA ARG A 245 -14.76 4.54 3.00
C ARG A 245 -15.28 5.55 1.98
N PHE A 246 -14.65 5.63 0.80
CA PHE A 246 -15.07 6.56 -0.25
C PHE A 246 -16.51 6.28 -0.71
N LEU A 247 -16.85 5.01 -0.94
CA LEU A 247 -18.20 4.60 -1.35
C LEU A 247 -19.26 4.88 -0.26
N ASP A 248 -18.89 4.80 1.02
CA ASP A 248 -19.78 5.15 2.12
C ASP A 248 -20.06 6.67 2.17
N GLU A 249 -19.09 7.50 1.80
CA GLU A 249 -19.22 8.97 1.82
C GLU A 249 -19.85 9.55 0.54
N TYR A 250 -19.71 8.86 -0.58
CA TYR A 250 -20.23 9.29 -1.90
C TYR A 250 -21.31 8.32 -2.41
N PRO A 251 -22.52 8.34 -1.82
CA PRO A 251 -23.57 7.38 -2.15
C PRO A 251 -24.17 7.52 -3.55
N SER A 252 -23.81 8.57 -4.30
CA SER A 252 -24.17 8.74 -5.72
C SER A 252 -23.41 7.80 -6.64
N VAL A 253 -22.24 7.28 -6.25
CA VAL A 253 -21.41 6.39 -7.06
C VAL A 253 -22.15 5.10 -7.38
N ARG A 254 -22.13 4.70 -8.64
CA ARG A 254 -22.72 3.46 -9.18
C ARG A 254 -21.71 2.64 -9.98
N LYS A 255 -20.75 3.31 -10.61
CA LYS A 255 -19.80 2.72 -11.54
C LYS A 255 -18.37 2.97 -11.07
N ILE A 256 -17.59 1.91 -11.01
CA ILE A 256 -16.20 1.92 -10.51
C ILE A 256 -15.30 1.41 -11.62
N HIS A 257 -14.38 2.23 -12.08
CA HIS A 257 -13.40 1.91 -13.11
C HIS A 257 -12.05 1.67 -12.47
N LEU A 258 -11.55 0.45 -12.55
CA LEU A 258 -10.29 0.02 -11.92
C LEU A 258 -9.15 0.10 -12.93
N HIS A 259 -8.23 1.02 -12.71
CA HIS A 259 -7.01 1.20 -13.49
C HIS A 259 -5.78 0.74 -12.68
N LEU A 260 -5.82 -0.51 -12.19
CA LEU A 260 -4.76 -1.07 -11.37
C LEU A 260 -3.65 -1.67 -12.25
N ASP A 261 -2.46 -1.84 -11.64
CA ASP A 261 -1.28 -2.35 -12.32
C ASP A 261 -1.55 -3.68 -13.04
N ASN A 262 -0.97 -3.84 -14.23
CA ASN A 262 -1.09 -5.06 -15.02
C ASN A 262 -0.05 -6.11 -14.61
N ASP A 263 0.01 -6.38 -13.29
CA ASP A 263 0.83 -7.44 -12.70
C ASP A 263 0.00 -8.36 -11.81
N ALA A 264 0.61 -9.43 -11.29
CA ALA A 264 -0.08 -10.43 -10.48
C ALA A 264 -0.77 -9.84 -9.23
N VAL A 265 -0.17 -8.79 -8.63
CA VAL A 265 -0.70 -8.14 -7.42
C VAL A 265 -1.92 -7.28 -7.76
N GLY A 266 -1.81 -6.44 -8.80
CA GLY A 266 -2.90 -5.60 -9.29
C GLY A 266 -4.09 -6.45 -9.80
N ARG A 267 -3.82 -7.50 -10.58
CA ARG A 267 -4.86 -8.43 -11.06
C ARG A 267 -5.54 -9.20 -9.91
N GLY A 268 -4.77 -9.54 -8.86
CA GLY A 268 -5.32 -10.13 -7.64
C GLY A 268 -6.23 -9.17 -6.87
N ALA A 269 -5.82 -7.89 -6.77
CA ALA A 269 -6.61 -6.85 -6.13
C ALA A 269 -7.94 -6.59 -6.88
N VAL A 270 -7.92 -6.55 -8.22
CA VAL A 270 -9.14 -6.43 -9.04
C VAL A 270 -10.14 -7.53 -8.71
N LYS A 271 -9.70 -8.81 -8.68
CA LYS A 271 -10.58 -9.93 -8.32
C LYS A 271 -11.21 -9.74 -6.93
N GLY A 272 -10.42 -9.30 -5.96
CA GLY A 272 -10.91 -9.03 -4.60
C GLY A 272 -11.95 -7.92 -4.56
N ILE A 273 -11.72 -6.81 -5.28
CA ILE A 273 -12.64 -5.67 -5.36
C ILE A 273 -13.94 -6.06 -6.05
N VAL A 274 -13.84 -6.70 -7.22
CA VAL A 274 -15.02 -7.16 -7.97
C VAL A 274 -15.89 -8.07 -7.10
N GLY A 275 -15.30 -9.10 -6.47
CA GLY A 275 -16.03 -10.00 -5.59
C GLY A 275 -16.66 -9.30 -4.37
N GLY A 276 -15.93 -8.37 -3.74
CA GLY A 276 -16.41 -7.64 -2.56
C GLY A 276 -17.50 -6.61 -2.84
N LEU A 277 -17.61 -6.14 -4.09
CA LEU A 277 -18.60 -5.13 -4.52
C LEU A 277 -19.73 -5.71 -5.39
N GLN A 278 -19.67 -7.01 -5.69
CA GLN A 278 -20.66 -7.68 -6.55
C GLN A 278 -22.10 -7.45 -6.06
N GLY A 279 -22.99 -7.15 -6.98
CA GLY A 279 -24.42 -6.89 -6.72
C GLY A 279 -24.75 -5.51 -6.13
N ARG A 280 -23.72 -4.71 -5.78
CA ARG A 280 -23.92 -3.34 -5.27
C ARG A 280 -23.49 -2.25 -6.24
N TYR A 281 -22.45 -2.51 -7.04
CA TYR A 281 -21.85 -1.56 -7.97
C TYR A 281 -21.56 -2.23 -9.30
N GLN A 282 -21.50 -1.43 -10.37
CA GLN A 282 -20.95 -1.86 -11.65
C GLN A 282 -19.43 -1.62 -11.61
N VAL A 283 -18.64 -2.68 -11.68
CA VAL A 283 -17.17 -2.61 -11.62
C VAL A 283 -16.60 -2.98 -12.99
N TYR A 284 -15.78 -2.10 -13.53
CA TYR A 284 -15.10 -2.26 -14.81
C TYR A 284 -13.60 -2.43 -14.54
N ASP A 285 -12.99 -3.48 -15.09
CA ASP A 285 -11.55 -3.70 -15.09
C ASP A 285 -10.96 -3.07 -16.35
N GLU A 286 -10.26 -1.96 -16.17
CA GLU A 286 -9.69 -1.15 -17.25
C GLU A 286 -8.17 -0.96 -16.98
N PRO A 287 -7.35 -2.03 -17.07
CA PRO A 287 -5.91 -1.92 -16.87
C PRO A 287 -5.26 -1.00 -17.92
N PRO A 288 -4.04 -0.51 -17.68
CA PRO A 288 -3.30 0.24 -18.69
C PRO A 288 -3.16 -0.57 -19.97
N SER A 289 -3.38 0.08 -21.10
CA SER A 289 -3.33 -0.56 -22.43
C SER A 289 -1.91 -0.86 -22.88
N ARG A 290 -0.91 -0.17 -22.30
CA ARG A 290 0.53 -0.30 -22.58
C ARG A 290 1.32 -0.15 -21.28
N GLY A 291 2.41 -0.91 -21.16
CA GLY A 291 3.25 -0.88 -19.99
C GLY A 291 2.67 -1.65 -18.79
N LYS A 292 3.26 -1.45 -17.63
CA LYS A 292 2.85 -2.12 -16.39
C LYS A 292 1.75 -1.34 -15.66
N ASP A 293 1.90 -0.02 -15.60
CA ASP A 293 1.05 0.90 -14.86
C ASP A 293 0.61 2.08 -15.74
N VAL A 294 -0.30 2.90 -15.25
CA VAL A 294 -0.82 4.07 -15.99
C VAL A 294 0.25 5.11 -16.27
N ASN A 295 1.27 5.23 -15.40
CA ASN A 295 2.38 6.13 -15.65
C ASN A 295 3.28 5.62 -16.78
N ASP A 296 3.47 4.32 -16.93
CA ASP A 296 4.18 3.75 -18.07
C ASP A 296 3.41 4.03 -19.37
N GLU A 297 2.08 3.86 -19.37
CA GLU A 297 1.23 4.19 -20.52
C GLU A 297 1.38 5.66 -20.93
N LEU A 298 1.34 6.58 -19.93
CA LEU A 298 1.56 8.00 -20.18
C LEU A 298 2.95 8.26 -20.77
N LYS A 299 4.02 7.70 -20.17
CA LYS A 299 5.40 7.88 -20.68
C LYS A 299 5.58 7.37 -22.10
N ILE A 300 4.95 6.26 -22.45
CA ILE A 300 4.93 5.74 -23.81
C ILE A 300 4.20 6.73 -24.73
N ARG A 301 3.04 7.22 -24.32
CA ARG A 301 2.23 8.16 -25.12
C ARG A 301 2.96 9.46 -25.43
N VAL A 302 3.73 10.00 -24.48
CA VAL A 302 4.47 11.26 -24.65
C VAL A 302 5.92 11.06 -25.12
N GLY A 303 6.32 9.83 -25.45
CA GLY A 303 7.65 9.53 -26.00
C GLY A 303 8.79 9.48 -24.99
N LEU A 304 8.50 9.46 -23.69
CA LEU A 304 9.51 9.34 -22.61
C LEU A 304 9.94 7.90 -22.35
N MET A 305 9.18 6.92 -22.82
CA MET A 305 9.50 5.50 -22.72
C MET A 305 9.16 4.78 -24.01
N ARG A 306 10.02 3.83 -24.42
CA ARG A 306 9.72 2.94 -25.54
C ARG A 306 8.91 1.75 -25.08
N GLU A 307 7.89 1.37 -25.84
CA GLU A 307 7.14 0.14 -25.60
C GLU A 307 8.07 -1.08 -25.75
N ARG A 308 8.13 -1.95 -24.75
CA ARG A 308 8.80 -3.23 -24.89
C ARG A 308 7.96 -4.09 -25.82
N LYS A 309 8.44 -4.35 -27.05
CA LYS A 309 7.88 -5.41 -27.89
C LYS A 309 8.07 -6.73 -27.13
N GLU A 310 6.98 -7.42 -26.83
CA GLU A 310 7.06 -8.82 -26.42
C GLU A 310 7.85 -9.54 -27.51
N ARG A 311 8.98 -10.12 -27.14
CA ARG A 311 9.65 -11.07 -28.00
C ARG A 311 8.72 -12.26 -28.07
N GLU A 312 8.04 -12.44 -29.19
CA GLU A 312 7.37 -13.69 -29.52
C GLU A 312 8.35 -14.82 -29.22
N ARG A 313 8.01 -15.62 -28.22
CA ARG A 313 8.70 -16.89 -27.99
C ARG A 313 8.19 -17.83 -29.07
N THR A 314 8.94 -17.89 -30.19
CA THR A 314 8.90 -19.01 -31.13
C THR A 314 9.42 -20.26 -30.45
#